data_0a518fff1bd1aa32cc7164bd35fdffc5
#
_entry.id   0a518fff1bd1aa32cc7164bd35fdffc5
#
_cell.length_a   1.000
_cell.length_b   1.000
_cell.length_c   1.000
_cell.angle_alpha   90.00
_cell.angle_beta   90.00
_cell.angle_gamma   90.00
#
_symmetry.space_group_name_H-M   'P 1'
#
loop_
_entity.id
_entity.type
_entity.pdbx_description
1 polymer ?
#
loop_
_entity_poly.entity_id
_entity_poly.type
_entity_poly.pdbx_seq_one_letter_code
_entity_poly.pdbx_strand_id
1 'polypeptide(L)'
;EELVPPQYGKVFISIKPRTGDFLPNLIKENIRLRLKKYAVAGIVPEILDLKYLYIEVDSKIYYNSNLAPSSADVSSLVQSNATKYAESSELNKYGARFKYSKFLNIIDQSQEGITSNITTIKMRRDLRVALNSFAEYAIGYGNEFHINSMSGYNIKSSAFFISGVSEPLYVTDIPNTDRETGSLFFFTLPSINSTSPVIVRRNVGTIDYIKGIITLNPVNIVSGKIKDGQTIIEIEATPHSNDVIGLQDLYLQLDISNSNFETVIDEVSSGLDPSASNYIVSSSYGNGMLVRAGGRSDVSSPVITTTTTTSGSEISYVQPSSTSTTTTGSSSVSSSPSPSPSPSPSGGSSGGGGGYGGGY
;
A
#
# COMPACT_ATOMS: atom_id res chain seq x y z
N GLU A 1 -6.18 18.03 -1.07
CA GLU A 1 -6.63 18.37 0.30
C GLU A 1 -6.44 19.87 0.47
N GLU A 2 -7.51 20.63 0.46
CA GLU A 2 -7.43 22.05 0.75
C GLU A 2 -6.88 22.24 2.17
N LEU A 3 -5.80 22.98 2.27
CA LEU A 3 -5.46 23.69 3.48
C LEU A 3 -6.71 24.50 3.85
N VAL A 4 -7.29 24.24 5.01
CA VAL A 4 -8.43 25.03 5.49
C VAL A 4 -8.00 26.49 5.48
N PRO A 5 -8.58 27.34 4.64
CA PRO A 5 -8.14 28.72 4.56
C PRO A 5 -8.36 29.40 5.91
N PRO A 6 -7.51 30.32 6.33
CA PRO A 6 -7.66 31.03 7.60
C PRO A 6 -9.02 31.72 7.64
N GLN A 7 -9.86 31.30 8.57
CA GLN A 7 -11.17 31.92 8.78
C GLN A 7 -11.12 32.80 10.03
N TYR A 8 -11.36 34.07 9.88
CA TYR A 8 -11.42 34.99 11.02
C TYR A 8 -12.53 34.59 11.99
N GLY A 9 -12.21 34.60 13.27
CA GLY A 9 -13.17 34.21 14.32
C GLY A 9 -13.36 32.72 14.52
N LYS A 10 -12.60 31.85 13.83
CA LYS A 10 -12.59 30.41 14.05
C LYS A 10 -11.22 29.91 14.49
N VAL A 11 -11.22 28.97 15.42
CA VAL A 11 -10.02 28.22 15.82
C VAL A 11 -10.27 26.76 15.54
N PHE A 12 -9.47 26.18 14.63
CA PHE A 12 -9.53 24.77 14.30
C PHE A 12 -8.65 23.96 15.24
N ILE A 13 -9.21 22.91 15.81
CA ILE A 13 -8.55 22.06 16.79
C ILE A 13 -8.64 20.61 16.28
N SER A 14 -7.50 19.96 16.11
CA SER A 14 -7.45 18.53 15.82
C SER A 14 -7.04 17.76 17.08
N ILE A 15 -7.75 16.69 17.41
CA ILE A 15 -7.54 15.92 18.63
C ILE A 15 -7.31 14.47 18.24
N LYS A 16 -6.17 13.89 18.68
CA LYS A 16 -5.95 12.46 18.55
C LYS A 16 -6.66 11.73 19.69
N PRO A 17 -7.59 10.80 19.40
CA PRO A 17 -8.17 9.94 20.43
C PRO A 17 -7.11 8.95 20.94
N ARG A 18 -7.27 8.47 22.16
CA ARG A 18 -6.41 7.45 22.74
C ARG A 18 -6.64 6.07 22.10
N THR A 19 -7.87 5.80 21.73
CA THR A 19 -8.31 4.55 21.08
C THR A 19 -9.14 4.90 19.85
N GLY A 20 -8.87 4.18 18.73
CA GLY A 20 -9.51 4.43 17.43
C GLY A 20 -8.92 5.62 16.67
N ASP A 21 -9.37 5.79 15.45
CA ASP A 21 -8.86 6.81 14.54
C ASP A 21 -9.68 8.11 14.56
N PHE A 22 -10.94 8.06 15.02
CA PHE A 22 -11.87 9.20 14.97
C PHE A 22 -12.59 9.42 16.28
N LEU A 23 -12.88 10.69 16.58
CA LEU A 23 -13.76 11.06 17.68
C LEU A 23 -15.22 10.99 17.25
N PRO A 24 -16.10 10.32 18.02
CA PRO A 24 -17.54 10.39 17.78
C PRO A 24 -18.07 11.83 17.77
N ASN A 25 -19.03 12.13 16.89
CA ASN A 25 -19.57 13.49 16.77
C ASN A 25 -20.13 14.05 18.09
N LEU A 26 -20.73 13.19 18.91
CA LEU A 26 -21.22 13.59 20.23
C LEU A 26 -20.10 14.08 21.16
N ILE A 27 -18.95 13.42 21.14
CA ILE A 27 -17.78 13.82 21.94
C ILE A 27 -17.22 15.13 21.43
N LYS A 28 -17.10 15.30 20.09
CA LYS A 28 -16.66 16.57 19.47
C LYS A 28 -17.55 17.72 19.91
N GLU A 29 -18.88 17.53 19.86
CA GLU A 29 -19.83 18.56 20.26
C GLU A 29 -19.71 18.90 21.75
N ASN A 30 -19.57 17.93 22.63
CA ASN A 30 -19.37 18.14 24.05
C ASN A 30 -18.07 18.92 24.35
N ILE A 31 -16.99 18.60 23.64
CA ILE A 31 -15.72 19.33 23.78
C ILE A 31 -15.88 20.76 23.24
N ARG A 32 -16.53 20.93 22.08
CA ARG A 32 -16.82 22.25 21.50
C ARG A 32 -17.61 23.13 22.45
N LEU A 33 -18.67 22.60 23.05
CA LEU A 33 -19.50 23.31 24.04
C LEU A 33 -18.71 23.71 25.30
N ARG A 34 -17.80 22.86 25.77
CA ARG A 34 -16.92 23.18 26.90
C ARG A 34 -15.94 24.28 26.54
N LEU A 35 -15.27 24.18 25.36
CA LEU A 35 -14.33 25.18 24.89
C LEU A 35 -14.98 26.55 24.67
N LYS A 36 -16.23 26.57 24.17
CA LYS A 36 -17.00 27.80 23.97
C LYS A 36 -17.20 28.60 25.25
N LYS A 37 -17.26 27.94 26.42
CA LYS A 37 -17.37 28.63 27.72
C LYS A 37 -16.15 29.44 28.11
N TYR A 38 -14.98 29.08 27.55
CA TYR A 38 -13.70 29.74 27.82
C TYR A 38 -13.19 30.58 26.64
N ALA A 39 -13.90 30.53 25.52
CA ALA A 39 -13.53 31.29 24.33
C ALA A 39 -13.86 32.78 24.50
N VAL A 40 -12.98 33.61 23.98
CA VAL A 40 -13.22 35.07 23.89
C VAL A 40 -14.39 35.33 22.94
N ALA A 41 -15.15 36.39 23.22
CA ALA A 41 -16.27 36.77 22.36
C ALA A 41 -15.85 36.96 20.91
N GLY A 42 -16.56 36.30 19.99
CA GLY A 42 -16.23 36.30 18.55
C GLY A 42 -15.32 35.17 18.08
N ILE A 43 -14.80 34.31 18.98
CA ILE A 43 -14.03 33.14 18.60
C ILE A 43 -14.85 31.87 18.78
N VAL A 44 -14.97 31.11 17.69
CA VAL A 44 -15.69 29.82 17.66
C VAL A 44 -14.71 28.66 17.50
N PRO A 45 -14.57 27.79 18.49
CA PRO A 45 -13.77 26.57 18.33
C PRO A 45 -14.49 25.57 17.43
N GLU A 46 -13.80 25.04 16.44
CA GLU A 46 -14.23 23.95 15.58
C GLU A 46 -13.28 22.77 15.73
N ILE A 47 -13.83 21.56 15.89
CA ILE A 47 -13.04 20.33 16.03
C ILE A 47 -13.04 19.60 14.70
N LEU A 48 -11.85 19.48 14.11
CA LEU A 48 -11.63 18.75 12.88
C LEU A 48 -11.09 17.35 13.15
N ASP A 49 -11.46 16.39 12.32
CA ASP A 49 -10.88 15.06 12.34
C ASP A 49 -9.41 15.12 11.90
N LEU A 50 -8.60 14.29 12.54
CA LEU A 50 -7.22 14.10 12.12
C LEU A 50 -7.17 13.45 10.74
N LYS A 51 -6.24 13.93 9.96
CA LYS A 51 -5.84 13.31 8.71
C LYS A 51 -4.62 12.44 9.00
N TYR A 52 -4.76 11.14 8.80
CA TYR A 52 -3.69 10.19 9.06
C TYR A 52 -2.86 9.92 7.81
N LEU A 53 -1.54 9.89 7.97
CA LEU A 53 -0.61 9.30 7.03
C LEU A 53 -0.10 8.01 7.66
N TYR A 54 -0.60 6.88 7.16
CA TYR A 54 -0.18 5.57 7.64
C TYR A 54 1.11 5.15 6.94
N ILE A 55 2.02 4.57 7.70
CA ILE A 55 3.21 3.88 7.19
C ILE A 55 2.96 2.40 7.34
N GLU A 56 3.05 1.66 6.26
CA GLU A 56 3.03 0.21 6.22
C GLU A 56 4.42 -0.29 5.88
N VAL A 57 4.84 -1.32 6.57
CA VAL A 57 6.16 -1.93 6.44
C VAL A 57 6.01 -3.35 5.93
N ASP A 58 6.81 -3.70 4.93
CA ASP A 58 6.97 -5.07 4.46
C ASP A 58 8.43 -5.47 4.67
N SER A 59 8.68 -6.33 5.66
CA SER A 59 10.00 -6.69 6.12
C SER A 59 10.22 -8.19 6.02
N LYS A 60 11.25 -8.60 5.31
CA LYS A 60 11.76 -9.96 5.28
C LYS A 60 13.00 -10.04 6.16
N ILE A 61 12.90 -10.82 7.25
CA ILE A 61 13.86 -10.87 8.34
C ILE A 61 14.56 -12.23 8.29
N TYR A 62 15.86 -12.21 8.14
CA TYR A 62 16.70 -13.39 8.13
C TYR A 62 17.29 -13.65 9.52
N TYR A 63 17.21 -14.89 9.98
CA TYR A 63 17.69 -15.25 11.31
C TYR A 63 18.46 -16.58 11.31
N ASN A 64 19.40 -16.68 12.25
CA ASN A 64 20.17 -17.90 12.50
C ASN A 64 19.36 -18.86 13.40
N SER A 65 19.02 -20.03 12.87
CA SER A 65 18.24 -21.04 13.59
C SER A 65 18.94 -21.65 14.80
N ASN A 66 20.27 -21.52 14.91
CA ASN A 66 21.02 -21.98 16.07
C ASN A 66 20.87 -21.02 17.27
N LEU A 67 20.62 -19.73 17.03
CA LEU A 67 20.47 -18.72 18.09
C LEU A 67 18.99 -18.41 18.36
N ALA A 68 18.13 -18.59 17.38
CA ALA A 68 16.70 -18.35 17.47
C ALA A 68 15.95 -19.56 16.89
N PRO A 69 15.53 -20.54 17.69
CA PRO A 69 14.96 -21.79 17.18
C PRO A 69 13.54 -21.66 16.60
N SER A 70 12.82 -20.57 16.92
CA SER A 70 11.43 -20.38 16.50
C SER A 70 11.26 -19.12 15.65
N SER A 71 10.81 -19.31 14.41
CA SER A 71 10.38 -18.22 13.51
C SER A 71 9.26 -17.38 14.11
N ALA A 72 8.30 -18.02 14.79
CA ALA A 72 7.16 -17.33 15.40
C ALA A 72 7.59 -16.40 16.56
N ASP A 73 8.59 -16.83 17.35
CA ASP A 73 9.12 -16.01 18.45
C ASP A 73 9.84 -14.79 17.91
N VAL A 74 10.67 -14.94 16.87
CA VAL A 74 11.34 -13.82 16.20
C VAL A 74 10.31 -12.82 15.66
N SER A 75 9.29 -13.29 14.92
CA SER A 75 8.24 -12.45 14.38
C SER A 75 7.48 -11.70 15.48
N SER A 76 7.12 -12.38 16.57
CA SER A 76 6.37 -11.76 17.67
C SER A 76 7.18 -10.69 18.40
N LEU A 77 8.49 -10.92 18.62
CA LEU A 77 9.40 -9.97 19.25
C LEU A 77 9.58 -8.71 18.35
N VAL A 78 9.77 -8.93 17.05
CA VAL A 78 9.87 -7.81 16.10
C VAL A 78 8.58 -6.99 16.08
N GLN A 79 7.42 -7.63 16.00
CA GLN A 79 6.12 -6.92 16.03
C GLN A 79 5.92 -6.16 17.36
N SER A 80 6.31 -6.77 18.49
CA SER A 80 6.23 -6.10 19.80
C SER A 80 7.13 -4.86 19.86
N ASN A 81 8.36 -4.94 19.35
CA ASN A 81 9.28 -3.81 19.37
C ASN A 81 8.89 -2.73 18.33
N ALA A 82 8.37 -3.14 17.18
CA ALA A 82 7.80 -2.21 16.20
C ALA A 82 6.57 -1.46 16.80
N THR A 83 5.72 -2.16 17.56
CA THR A 83 4.59 -1.54 18.26
C THR A 83 5.06 -0.53 19.32
N LYS A 84 6.07 -0.88 20.12
CA LYS A 84 6.68 0.07 21.07
C LYS A 84 7.25 1.31 20.39
N TYR A 85 7.87 1.13 19.22
CA TYR A 85 8.36 2.26 18.44
C TYR A 85 7.21 3.12 17.88
N ALA A 86 6.14 2.51 17.39
CA ALA A 86 4.95 3.21 16.92
C ALA A 86 4.31 4.08 18.03
N GLU A 87 4.30 3.56 19.26
CA GLU A 87 3.75 4.26 20.43
C GLU A 87 4.75 5.23 21.09
N SER A 88 6.00 5.24 20.66
CA SER A 88 7.04 6.09 21.24
C SER A 88 6.73 7.58 21.04
N SER A 89 7.28 8.42 21.92
CA SER A 89 7.17 9.88 21.84
C SER A 89 7.79 10.48 20.57
N GLU A 90 8.56 9.70 19.82
CA GLU A 90 9.12 10.13 18.54
C GLU A 90 8.09 10.11 17.42
N LEU A 91 7.27 9.06 17.33
CA LEU A 91 6.24 8.93 16.32
C LEU A 91 4.85 9.39 16.77
N ASN A 92 4.53 9.20 18.06
CA ASN A 92 3.22 9.55 18.60
C ASN A 92 3.11 11.06 18.93
N LYS A 93 3.35 11.92 17.93
CA LYS A 93 3.23 13.38 18.02
C LYS A 93 2.91 14.00 16.67
N TYR A 94 2.44 15.25 16.67
CA TYR A 94 2.32 16.05 15.46
C TYR A 94 3.71 16.41 14.90
N GLY A 95 3.84 16.43 13.56
CA GLY A 95 5.11 16.71 12.91
C GLY A 95 6.18 15.63 13.16
N ALA A 96 5.75 14.39 13.41
CA ALA A 96 6.65 13.26 13.58
C ALA A 96 7.42 12.95 12.29
N ARG A 97 8.58 12.34 12.45
CA ARG A 97 9.38 11.83 11.33
C ARG A 97 9.65 10.34 11.57
N PHE A 98 9.26 9.51 10.61
CA PHE A 98 9.69 8.13 10.55
C PHE A 98 11.11 8.09 9.98
N LYS A 99 12.05 7.54 10.75
CA LYS A 99 13.45 7.38 10.38
C LYS A 99 13.70 5.90 10.03
N TYR A 100 13.91 5.64 8.76
CA TYR A 100 14.08 4.29 8.24
C TYR A 100 15.24 3.53 8.91
N SER A 101 16.43 4.15 8.96
CA SER A 101 17.61 3.51 9.55
C SER A 101 17.42 3.17 11.03
N LYS A 102 16.69 4.01 11.78
CA LYS A 102 16.35 3.71 13.17
C LYS A 102 15.40 2.53 13.29
N PHE A 103 14.43 2.45 12.39
CA PHE A 103 13.48 1.34 12.38
C PHE A 103 14.17 0.01 12.03
N LEU A 104 15.08 0.00 11.04
CA LEU A 104 15.89 -1.18 10.74
C LEU A 104 16.69 -1.64 11.95
N ASN A 105 17.32 -0.71 12.64
CA ASN A 105 18.08 -1.02 13.86
C ASN A 105 17.20 -1.61 14.98
N ILE A 106 15.94 -1.16 15.10
CA ILE A 106 14.98 -1.76 16.05
C ILE A 106 14.64 -3.20 15.66
N ILE A 107 14.48 -3.49 14.36
CA ILE A 107 14.28 -4.87 13.90
C ILE A 107 15.50 -5.72 14.23
N ASP A 108 16.70 -5.28 13.84
CA ASP A 108 17.93 -6.04 14.03
C ASP A 108 18.24 -6.31 15.51
N GLN A 109 17.92 -5.36 16.38
CA GLN A 109 18.12 -5.50 17.82
C GLN A 109 16.98 -6.23 18.54
N SER A 110 15.92 -6.63 17.81
CA SER A 110 14.78 -7.32 18.45
C SER A 110 15.17 -8.69 19.00
N GLN A 111 16.12 -9.37 18.35
CA GLN A 111 16.67 -10.63 18.82
C GLN A 111 18.11 -10.81 18.31
N GLU A 112 18.97 -11.41 19.14
CA GLU A 112 20.39 -11.66 18.82
C GLU A 112 20.59 -12.59 17.61
N GLY A 113 19.63 -13.48 17.33
CA GLY A 113 19.66 -14.39 16.19
C GLY A 113 19.37 -13.73 14.84
N ILE A 114 18.91 -12.50 14.77
CA ILE A 114 18.62 -11.80 13.51
C ILE A 114 19.94 -11.42 12.85
N THR A 115 20.13 -11.88 11.61
CA THR A 115 21.36 -11.64 10.83
C THR A 115 21.23 -10.46 9.88
N SER A 116 20.06 -10.29 9.26
CA SER A 116 19.76 -9.16 8.37
C SER A 116 18.27 -9.00 8.17
N ASN A 117 17.86 -7.85 7.63
CA ASN A 117 16.50 -7.60 7.18
C ASN A 117 16.47 -6.88 5.83
N ILE A 118 15.45 -7.17 5.02
CA ILE A 118 15.14 -6.46 3.79
C ILE A 118 13.76 -5.86 4.00
N THR A 119 13.72 -4.53 4.14
CA THR A 119 12.51 -3.82 4.54
C THR A 119 12.13 -2.79 3.49
N THR A 120 10.88 -2.78 3.10
CA THR A 120 10.28 -1.77 2.21
C THR A 120 9.19 -1.02 2.95
N ILE A 121 8.98 0.24 2.56
CA ILE A 121 8.02 1.12 3.21
C ILE A 121 7.01 1.60 2.18
N LYS A 122 5.77 1.73 2.61
CA LYS A 122 4.68 2.31 1.85
C LYS A 122 3.98 3.37 2.70
N MET A 123 3.51 4.40 2.06
CA MET A 123 2.63 5.40 2.64
C MET A 123 1.20 5.11 2.22
N ARG A 124 0.27 5.13 3.14
CA ARG A 124 -1.16 4.96 2.85
C ARG A 124 -1.97 6.13 3.37
N ARG A 125 -2.96 6.54 2.58
CA ARG A 125 -4.02 7.45 2.97
C ARG A 125 -5.37 6.78 2.79
N ASP A 126 -6.24 6.95 3.77
CA ASP A 126 -7.62 6.48 3.72
C ASP A 126 -8.50 7.65 3.24
N LEU A 127 -8.88 7.60 1.96
CA LEU A 127 -9.76 8.58 1.34
C LEU A 127 -11.20 8.30 1.77
N ARG A 128 -11.82 9.22 2.51
CA ARG A 128 -13.25 9.17 2.80
C ARG A 128 -14.03 9.64 1.59
N VAL A 129 -14.98 8.85 1.16
CA VAL A 129 -15.74 9.11 -0.05
C VAL A 129 -17.18 9.53 0.25
N ALA A 130 -17.67 10.50 -0.52
CA ALA A 130 -19.07 10.86 -0.55
C ALA A 130 -19.81 9.90 -1.50
N LEU A 131 -20.64 9.02 -0.94
CA LEU A 131 -21.35 8.02 -1.73
C LEU A 131 -22.46 8.65 -2.57
N ASN A 132 -22.66 8.09 -3.77
CA ASN A 132 -23.76 8.46 -4.68
C ASN A 132 -23.77 9.95 -5.07
N SER A 133 -22.61 10.59 -5.07
CA SER A 133 -22.44 11.98 -5.51
C SER A 133 -21.19 12.14 -6.34
N PHE A 134 -21.21 13.04 -7.31
CA PHE A 134 -20.01 13.42 -8.03
C PHE A 134 -19.17 14.35 -7.16
N ALA A 135 -17.99 13.90 -6.82
CA ALA A 135 -17.03 14.69 -6.04
C ALA A 135 -15.63 14.56 -6.62
N GLU A 136 -14.89 15.66 -6.58
CA GLU A 136 -13.46 15.72 -6.83
C GLU A 136 -12.71 15.45 -5.52
N TYR A 137 -11.60 14.73 -5.60
CA TYR A 137 -10.80 14.38 -4.41
C TYR A 137 -9.34 14.77 -4.64
N ALA A 138 -8.79 15.56 -3.74
CA ALA A 138 -7.38 15.85 -3.67
C ALA A 138 -6.78 15.24 -2.40
N ILE A 139 -5.70 14.47 -2.55
CA ILE A 139 -5.06 13.72 -1.47
C ILE A 139 -3.58 14.08 -1.43
N GLY A 140 -3.15 14.78 -0.39
CA GLY A 140 -1.74 15.11 -0.17
C GLY A 140 -1.08 14.12 0.80
N TYR A 141 0.12 13.68 0.48
CA TYR A 141 0.98 12.87 1.35
C TYR A 141 2.09 13.70 1.99
N GLY A 142 2.40 14.87 1.41
CA GLY A 142 3.45 15.76 1.89
C GLY A 142 4.86 15.17 1.81
N ASN A 143 5.03 14.11 1.06
CA ASN A 143 6.29 13.45 0.78
C ASN A 143 6.35 13.11 -0.71
N GLU A 144 7.52 13.24 -1.31
CA GLU A 144 7.74 12.87 -2.71
C GLU A 144 7.44 11.39 -2.94
N PHE A 145 6.88 11.08 -4.09
CA PHE A 145 6.62 9.71 -4.51
C PHE A 145 7.77 9.14 -5.32
N HIS A 146 8.03 7.87 -5.17
CA HIS A 146 8.95 7.15 -6.03
C HIS A 146 8.40 7.06 -7.45
N ILE A 147 9.26 7.30 -8.45
CA ILE A 147 8.90 7.19 -9.86
C ILE A 147 9.61 5.98 -10.43
N ASN A 148 8.85 4.99 -10.86
CA ASN A 148 9.42 3.80 -11.46
C ASN A 148 10.10 4.13 -12.79
N SER A 149 11.28 3.57 -13.00
CA SER A 149 12.11 3.83 -14.20
C SER A 149 11.52 3.23 -15.49
N MET A 150 10.75 2.17 -15.36
CA MET A 150 10.06 1.49 -16.45
C MET A 150 8.58 1.36 -16.09
N SER A 151 7.68 1.33 -17.00
CA SER A 151 6.23 1.11 -16.95
C SER A 151 5.61 0.53 -15.65
N GLY A 152 6.21 0.77 -14.51
CA GLY A 152 5.74 0.35 -13.20
C GLY A 152 4.81 1.41 -12.59
N TYR A 153 3.81 0.94 -11.89
CA TYR A 153 2.84 1.78 -11.22
C TYR A 153 3.23 1.97 -9.76
N ASN A 154 3.23 3.20 -9.28
CA ASN A 154 3.51 3.49 -7.87
C ASN A 154 2.22 3.45 -7.03
N ILE A 155 1.18 4.12 -7.53
CA ILE A 155 -0.09 4.24 -6.80
C ILE A 155 -0.88 2.94 -6.88
N LYS A 156 -1.38 2.49 -5.73
CA LYS A 156 -2.23 1.31 -5.62
C LYS A 156 -3.40 1.61 -4.70
N SER A 157 -4.58 1.17 -5.08
CA SER A 157 -5.76 1.35 -4.24
C SER A 157 -6.40 0.05 -3.80
N SER A 158 -7.21 0.12 -2.75
CA SER A 158 -8.21 -0.89 -2.47
C SER A 158 -9.30 -0.87 -3.55
N ALA A 159 -10.05 -1.97 -3.68
CA ALA A 159 -11.17 -2.05 -4.61
C ALA A 159 -12.29 -1.08 -4.21
N PHE A 160 -12.96 -0.50 -5.21
CA PHE A 160 -14.15 0.34 -5.04
C PHE A 160 -15.07 0.20 -6.26
N PHE A 161 -16.29 0.70 -6.14
CA PHE A 161 -17.29 0.66 -7.21
C PHE A 161 -17.74 2.07 -7.57
N ILE A 162 -17.94 2.33 -8.85
CA ILE A 162 -18.47 3.59 -9.36
C ILE A 162 -19.81 3.36 -10.05
N SER A 163 -20.59 4.41 -10.17
CA SER A 163 -21.87 4.35 -10.88
C SER A 163 -21.69 3.91 -12.33
N GLY A 164 -22.48 2.92 -12.76
CA GLY A 164 -22.47 2.40 -14.13
C GLY A 164 -21.42 1.32 -14.41
N VAL A 165 -20.64 0.89 -13.41
CA VAL A 165 -19.69 -0.24 -13.54
C VAL A 165 -19.99 -1.25 -12.44
N SER A 166 -20.21 -2.51 -12.82
CA SER A 166 -20.54 -3.60 -11.89
C SER A 166 -19.31 -4.29 -11.31
N GLU A 167 -18.16 -4.09 -11.92
CA GLU A 167 -16.91 -4.75 -11.53
C GLU A 167 -16.12 -3.89 -10.53
N PRO A 168 -15.35 -4.51 -9.62
CA PRO A 168 -14.48 -3.78 -8.72
C PRO A 168 -13.38 -3.08 -9.49
N LEU A 169 -13.21 -1.79 -9.20
CA LEU A 169 -12.20 -0.95 -9.82
C LEU A 169 -11.05 -0.67 -8.86
N TYR A 170 -9.90 -0.44 -9.45
CA TYR A 170 -8.68 -0.02 -8.78
C TYR A 170 -8.14 1.23 -9.46
N VAL A 171 -7.41 2.06 -8.73
CA VAL A 171 -6.71 3.22 -9.29
C VAL A 171 -5.20 2.98 -9.28
N THR A 172 -4.55 3.40 -10.36
CA THR A 172 -3.10 3.43 -10.46
C THR A 172 -2.66 4.57 -11.39
N ASP A 173 -1.36 4.78 -11.50
CA ASP A 173 -0.74 5.90 -12.19
C ASP A 173 0.12 5.46 -13.38
N ILE A 174 0.30 6.38 -14.32
CA ILE A 174 1.32 6.30 -15.37
C ILE A 174 2.07 7.63 -15.37
N PRO A 175 3.41 7.62 -15.19
CA PRO A 175 4.21 8.83 -15.27
C PRO A 175 4.15 9.45 -16.67
N ASN A 176 4.11 10.77 -16.72
CA ASN A 176 4.29 11.54 -17.95
C ASN A 176 5.77 11.58 -18.36
N THR A 177 6.07 12.12 -19.53
CA THR A 177 7.44 12.25 -20.06
C THR A 177 8.33 13.16 -19.24
N ASP A 178 7.76 14.14 -18.53
CA ASP A 178 8.45 15.03 -17.59
C ASP A 178 8.93 14.32 -16.33
N ARG A 179 8.32 13.17 -16.00
CA ARG A 179 8.58 12.39 -14.79
C ARG A 179 8.38 13.16 -13.46
N GLU A 180 7.74 14.31 -13.52
CA GLU A 180 7.33 15.09 -12.35
C GLU A 180 5.84 14.91 -12.07
N THR A 181 5.08 14.70 -13.14
CA THR A 181 3.64 14.50 -13.10
C THR A 181 3.23 13.18 -13.75
N GLY A 182 2.00 12.76 -13.54
CA GLY A 182 1.43 11.57 -14.14
C GLY A 182 -0.08 11.64 -14.29
N SER A 183 -0.62 10.68 -15.02
CA SER A 183 -2.05 10.50 -15.23
C SER A 183 -2.55 9.30 -14.46
N LEU A 184 -3.74 9.39 -13.87
CA LEU A 184 -4.41 8.30 -13.18
C LEU A 184 -5.39 7.58 -14.11
N PHE A 185 -5.56 6.29 -13.91
CA PHE A 185 -6.57 5.51 -14.62
C PHE A 185 -7.22 4.46 -13.71
N PHE A 186 -8.45 4.10 -14.03
CA PHE A 186 -9.17 3.01 -13.41
C PHE A 186 -9.01 1.73 -14.23
N PHE A 187 -8.79 0.65 -13.55
CA PHE A 187 -8.70 -0.67 -14.14
C PHE A 187 -9.44 -1.71 -13.29
N THR A 188 -9.77 -2.84 -13.92
CA THR A 188 -10.29 -4.01 -13.24
C THR A 188 -9.42 -5.21 -13.52
N LEU A 189 -9.55 -6.24 -12.71
CA LEU A 189 -8.91 -7.54 -12.91
C LEU A 189 -9.99 -8.57 -13.19
N PRO A 190 -9.92 -9.24 -14.34
CA PRO A 190 -10.95 -10.22 -14.75
C PRO A 190 -11.13 -11.38 -13.77
N SER A 191 -10.09 -11.71 -13.01
CA SER A 191 -10.14 -12.71 -11.94
C SER A 191 -9.14 -12.36 -10.83
N ILE A 192 -9.34 -12.96 -9.64
CA ILE A 192 -8.46 -12.79 -8.47
C ILE A 192 -6.99 -13.11 -8.80
N ASN A 193 -6.75 -14.09 -9.67
CA ASN A 193 -5.40 -14.50 -10.07
C ASN A 193 -4.90 -13.83 -11.36
N SER A 194 -5.69 -12.92 -11.95
CA SER A 194 -5.27 -12.23 -13.16
C SER A 194 -4.12 -11.27 -12.87
N THR A 195 -3.08 -11.36 -13.68
CA THR A 195 -1.95 -10.45 -13.66
C THR A 195 -2.08 -9.33 -14.70
N SER A 196 -3.07 -9.42 -15.57
CA SER A 196 -3.30 -8.47 -16.66
C SER A 196 -4.44 -7.51 -16.32
N PRO A 197 -4.15 -6.25 -16.04
CA PRO A 197 -5.18 -5.24 -15.78
C PRO A 197 -5.93 -4.89 -17.07
N VAL A 198 -7.25 -4.78 -16.98
CA VAL A 198 -8.10 -4.26 -18.06
C VAL A 198 -8.44 -2.81 -17.72
N ILE A 199 -7.98 -1.88 -18.54
CA ILE A 199 -8.23 -0.44 -18.31
C ILE A 199 -9.69 -0.14 -18.64
N VAL A 200 -10.43 0.36 -17.65
CA VAL A 200 -11.82 0.75 -17.77
C VAL A 200 -11.94 2.23 -18.15
N ARG A 201 -11.15 3.10 -17.51
CA ARG A 201 -11.21 4.54 -17.78
C ARG A 201 -9.83 5.17 -17.65
N ARG A 202 -9.41 5.93 -18.65
CA ARG A 202 -8.16 6.72 -18.64
C ARG A 202 -8.41 8.15 -18.19
N ASN A 203 -7.35 8.83 -17.76
CA ASN A 203 -7.34 10.25 -17.39
C ASN A 203 -8.41 10.58 -16.33
N VAL A 204 -8.51 9.74 -15.30
CA VAL A 204 -9.45 9.91 -14.19
C VAL A 204 -8.91 10.87 -13.13
N GLY A 205 -7.70 11.36 -13.31
CA GLY A 205 -7.06 12.29 -12.41
C GLY A 205 -5.59 12.50 -12.77
N THR A 206 -4.91 13.26 -11.93
CA THR A 206 -3.49 13.60 -12.06
C THR A 206 -2.73 13.28 -10.79
N ILE A 207 -1.43 13.06 -10.92
CA ILE A 207 -0.50 12.92 -9.81
C ILE A 207 0.69 13.87 -10.00
N ASP A 208 1.08 14.52 -8.92
CA ASP A 208 2.32 15.29 -8.80
C ASP A 208 3.25 14.51 -7.88
N TYR A 209 4.30 13.93 -8.45
CA TYR A 209 5.22 13.06 -7.70
C TYR A 209 6.11 13.84 -6.74
N ILE A 210 6.48 15.07 -7.11
CA ILE A 210 7.37 15.90 -6.29
C ILE A 210 6.62 16.41 -5.06
N LYS A 211 5.41 16.91 -5.25
CA LYS A 211 4.59 17.40 -4.12
C LYS A 211 3.92 16.27 -3.34
N GLY A 212 3.87 15.06 -3.90
CA GLY A 212 3.16 13.96 -3.28
C GLY A 212 1.64 14.21 -3.22
N ILE A 213 1.05 14.68 -4.31
CA ILE A 213 -0.38 15.01 -4.39
C ILE A 213 -1.05 14.18 -5.48
N ILE A 214 -2.17 13.59 -5.14
CA ILE A 214 -3.05 12.84 -6.04
C ILE A 214 -4.37 13.61 -6.16
N THR A 215 -4.80 13.91 -7.38
CA THR A 215 -6.09 14.55 -7.65
C THR A 215 -6.94 13.64 -8.53
N LEU A 216 -8.11 13.24 -8.03
CA LEU A 216 -9.11 12.49 -8.79
C LEU A 216 -10.16 13.46 -9.33
N ASN A 217 -10.43 13.39 -10.63
CA ASN A 217 -11.51 14.14 -11.27
C ASN A 217 -12.87 13.73 -10.69
N PRO A 218 -13.92 14.55 -10.87
CA PRO A 218 -15.23 14.23 -10.33
C PRO A 218 -15.69 12.83 -10.70
N VAL A 219 -15.92 12.00 -9.70
CA VAL A 219 -16.33 10.61 -9.83
C VAL A 219 -17.45 10.30 -8.84
N ASN A 220 -18.45 9.51 -9.29
CA ASN A 220 -19.53 9.04 -8.43
C ASN A 220 -19.20 7.65 -7.90
N ILE A 221 -18.75 7.58 -6.66
CA ILE A 221 -18.41 6.35 -5.96
C ILE A 221 -19.66 5.81 -5.26
N VAL A 222 -19.94 4.52 -5.47
CA VAL A 222 -21.13 3.85 -4.95
C VAL A 222 -20.78 3.00 -3.73
N SER A 223 -19.61 2.37 -3.71
CA SER A 223 -19.16 1.52 -2.62
C SER A 223 -17.63 1.45 -2.54
N GLY A 224 -17.14 1.10 -1.37
CA GLY A 224 -15.71 0.93 -1.08
C GLY A 224 -15.52 0.10 0.19
N LYS A 225 -14.32 0.08 0.73
CA LYS A 225 -14.01 -0.58 2.01
C LYS A 225 -14.70 0.17 3.15
N ILE A 226 -15.30 -0.56 4.09
CA ILE A 226 -15.90 0.03 5.27
C ILE A 226 -14.89 -0.01 6.43
N LYS A 227 -14.60 1.15 7.00
CA LYS A 227 -13.77 1.30 8.20
C LYS A 227 -14.49 2.24 9.17
N ASP A 228 -14.69 1.80 10.41
CA ASP A 228 -15.38 2.58 11.46
C ASP A 228 -16.75 3.16 11.04
N GLY A 229 -17.50 2.39 10.23
CA GLY A 229 -18.81 2.81 9.72
C GLY A 229 -18.77 3.84 8.58
N GLN A 230 -17.60 4.15 8.06
CA GLN A 230 -17.43 5.04 6.92
C GLN A 230 -16.87 4.28 5.72
N THR A 231 -17.31 4.68 4.53
CA THR A 231 -16.74 4.13 3.30
C THR A 231 -15.46 4.87 2.96
N ILE A 232 -14.39 4.12 2.79
CA ILE A 232 -13.07 4.61 2.45
C ILE A 232 -12.52 3.90 1.22
N ILE A 233 -11.60 4.57 0.54
CA ILE A 233 -10.67 3.96 -0.42
C ILE A 233 -9.27 4.13 0.15
N GLU A 234 -8.60 3.01 0.40
CA GLU A 234 -7.20 3.03 0.79
C GLU A 234 -6.35 3.26 -0.45
N ILE A 235 -5.44 4.22 -0.38
CA ILE A 235 -4.52 4.52 -1.48
C ILE A 235 -3.11 4.45 -0.92
N GLU A 236 -2.32 3.52 -1.45
CA GLU A 236 -0.91 3.36 -1.16
C GLU A 236 -0.04 4.03 -2.19
N ALA A 237 1.08 4.57 -1.73
CA ALA A 237 2.17 5.08 -2.54
C ALA A 237 3.51 4.73 -1.90
N THR A 238 4.50 4.39 -2.71
CA THR A 238 5.88 4.24 -2.25
C THR A 238 6.55 5.61 -2.22
N PRO A 239 7.16 6.02 -1.11
CA PRO A 239 7.88 7.27 -1.03
C PRO A 239 9.18 7.24 -1.85
N HIS A 240 9.65 8.41 -2.29
CA HIS A 240 10.95 8.54 -2.93
C HIS A 240 12.09 8.27 -1.94
N SER A 241 11.97 8.82 -0.75
CA SER A 241 12.88 8.55 0.37
C SER A 241 12.22 7.57 1.35
N ASN A 242 13.01 6.66 1.91
CA ASN A 242 12.52 5.76 2.97
C ASN A 242 12.28 6.49 4.30
N ASP A 243 12.74 7.73 4.46
CA ASP A 243 12.33 8.59 5.57
C ASP A 243 11.04 9.32 5.22
N VAL A 244 10.03 9.24 6.10
CA VAL A 244 8.72 9.86 5.90
C VAL A 244 8.48 10.93 6.95
N ILE A 245 8.05 12.11 6.50
CA ILE A 245 7.80 13.26 7.37
C ILE A 245 6.29 13.47 7.51
N GLY A 246 5.81 13.50 8.73
CA GLY A 246 4.45 13.97 9.03
C GLY A 246 4.40 15.49 8.97
N LEU A 247 3.53 16.04 8.12
CA LEU A 247 3.26 17.47 8.10
C LEU A 247 2.44 17.89 9.33
N GLN A 248 2.30 19.19 9.57
CA GLN A 248 1.55 19.70 10.73
C GLN A 248 0.06 19.29 10.71
N ASP A 249 -0.51 19.12 9.53
CA ASP A 249 -1.91 18.70 9.32
C ASP A 249 -2.07 17.19 9.07
N LEU A 250 -0.97 16.44 8.92
CA LEU A 250 -0.95 15.01 8.72
C LEU A 250 -0.33 14.32 9.94
N TYR A 251 -1.15 13.54 10.65
CA TYR A 251 -0.67 12.73 11.75
C TYR A 251 -0.07 11.42 11.22
N LEU A 252 1.23 11.24 11.44
CA LEU A 252 1.94 10.06 10.99
C LEU A 252 1.70 8.91 11.97
N GLN A 253 1.31 7.74 11.45
CA GLN A 253 1.04 6.55 12.23
C GLN A 253 1.64 5.32 11.57
N LEU A 254 2.46 4.57 12.30
CA LEU A 254 2.95 3.26 11.86
C LEU A 254 1.83 2.22 12.06
N ASP A 255 1.37 1.64 10.95
CA ASP A 255 0.27 0.65 10.95
C ASP A 255 0.85 -0.77 11.00
N ILE A 256 1.04 -1.28 12.23
CA ILE A 256 1.58 -2.63 12.44
C ILE A 256 0.59 -3.70 11.97
N SER A 257 -0.71 -3.44 12.04
CA SER A 257 -1.75 -4.41 11.69
C SER A 257 -1.78 -4.74 10.19
N ASN A 258 -1.43 -3.77 9.36
CA ASN A 258 -1.32 -3.93 7.90
C ASN A 258 0.14 -4.08 7.43
N SER A 259 1.10 -4.09 8.36
CA SER A 259 2.51 -4.38 8.08
C SER A 259 2.78 -5.89 8.07
N ASN A 260 3.75 -6.30 7.27
CA ASN A 260 4.18 -7.68 7.16
C ASN A 260 5.60 -7.86 7.75
N PHE A 261 5.77 -8.88 8.59
CA PHE A 261 7.06 -9.25 9.16
C PHE A 261 7.28 -10.76 8.91
N GLU A 262 7.79 -11.07 7.72
CA GLU A 262 8.12 -12.42 7.33
C GLU A 262 9.49 -12.80 7.88
N THR A 263 9.59 -13.93 8.58
CA THR A 263 10.85 -14.44 9.12
C THR A 263 11.29 -15.67 8.37
N VAL A 264 12.54 -15.67 7.89
CA VAL A 264 13.15 -16.73 7.09
C VAL A 264 14.48 -17.15 7.71
N ILE A 265 14.77 -18.45 7.70
CA ILE A 265 16.06 -18.95 8.17
C ILE A 265 17.15 -18.46 7.24
N ASP A 266 18.19 -17.88 7.80
CA ASP A 266 19.44 -17.61 7.09
C ASP A 266 20.24 -18.93 6.99
N GLU A 267 20.16 -19.56 5.85
CA GLU A 267 20.77 -20.88 5.62
C GLU A 267 22.29 -20.82 5.71
N VAL A 268 22.90 -19.71 5.31
CA VAL A 268 24.36 -19.53 5.38
C VAL A 268 24.82 -19.41 6.82
N SER A 269 24.23 -18.52 7.59
CA SER A 269 24.61 -18.31 8.99
C SER A 269 24.24 -19.49 9.88
N SER A 270 23.22 -20.24 9.49
CA SER A 270 22.79 -21.48 10.17
C SER A 270 23.62 -22.71 9.77
N GLY A 271 24.47 -22.59 8.74
CA GLY A 271 25.29 -23.68 8.22
C GLY A 271 24.51 -24.72 7.38
N LEU A 272 23.32 -24.36 6.89
CA LEU A 272 22.45 -25.26 6.13
C LEU A 272 22.76 -25.21 4.62
N ASP A 273 22.94 -24.01 4.06
CA ASP A 273 23.28 -23.80 2.65
C ASP A 273 24.27 -22.64 2.47
N PRO A 274 25.51 -22.95 2.01
CA PRO A 274 26.51 -21.90 1.75
C PRO A 274 26.19 -21.00 0.56
N SER A 275 25.25 -21.40 -0.31
CA SER A 275 24.86 -20.61 -1.50
C SER A 275 23.85 -19.49 -1.21
N ALA A 276 23.24 -19.48 -0.03
CA ALA A 276 22.22 -18.51 0.38
C ALA A 276 21.07 -18.38 -0.63
N SER A 277 20.56 -19.50 -1.13
CA SER A 277 19.55 -19.56 -2.19
C SER A 277 18.20 -18.92 -1.81
N ASN A 278 17.94 -18.74 -0.50
CA ASN A 278 16.72 -18.13 0.02
C ASN A 278 16.74 -16.60 0.10
N TYR A 279 17.86 -15.96 -0.24
CA TYR A 279 17.96 -14.50 -0.31
C TYR A 279 17.30 -13.95 -1.59
N ILE A 280 15.98 -13.99 -1.63
CA ILE A 280 15.19 -13.52 -2.77
C ILE A 280 14.41 -12.29 -2.34
N VAL A 281 14.63 -11.17 -3.05
CA VAL A 281 13.81 -9.97 -2.90
C VAL A 281 12.67 -10.04 -3.90
N SER A 282 11.45 -10.23 -3.41
CA SER A 282 10.25 -10.15 -4.23
C SER A 282 9.77 -8.70 -4.37
N SER A 283 9.32 -8.33 -5.58
CA SER A 283 8.70 -7.02 -5.77
C SER A 283 7.36 -6.96 -5.03
N SER A 284 7.16 -5.93 -4.21
CA SER A 284 5.87 -5.63 -3.59
C SER A 284 4.86 -5.01 -4.57
N TYR A 285 5.28 -4.76 -5.81
CA TYR A 285 4.44 -4.18 -6.85
C TYR A 285 3.83 -5.29 -7.70
N GLY A 286 2.56 -5.59 -7.48
CA GLY A 286 1.79 -6.48 -8.31
C GLY A 286 0.76 -5.69 -9.11
N ASN A 287 0.89 -5.59 -10.43
CA ASN A 287 -0.13 -5.08 -11.38
C ASN A 287 -0.88 -3.80 -10.98
N GLY A 288 -0.23 -2.86 -10.28
CA GLY A 288 -0.85 -1.63 -9.83
C GLY A 288 -1.87 -1.77 -8.69
N MET A 289 -2.09 -2.98 -8.16
CA MET A 289 -3.01 -3.22 -7.05
C MET A 289 -2.34 -3.10 -5.70
N LEU A 290 -3.15 -2.79 -4.69
CA LEU A 290 -2.78 -2.91 -3.29
C LEU A 290 -2.61 -4.40 -2.94
N VAL A 291 -1.36 -4.85 -2.75
CA VAL A 291 -1.05 -6.22 -2.33
C VAL A 291 -0.51 -6.20 -0.91
N ARG A 292 -1.17 -6.89 -0.01
CA ARG A 292 -0.74 -7.10 1.38
C ARG A 292 -0.45 -8.57 1.62
N ALA A 293 0.38 -8.86 2.65
CA ALA A 293 0.52 -10.20 3.17
C ALA A 293 -0.85 -10.71 3.65
N GLY A 294 -1.28 -11.85 3.15
CA GLY A 294 -2.60 -12.41 3.44
C GLY A 294 -3.66 -12.16 2.39
N GLY A 295 -3.32 -11.50 1.28
CA GLY A 295 -4.20 -11.40 0.11
C GLY A 295 -4.67 -9.98 -0.22
N ARG A 296 -5.46 -9.89 -1.26
CA ARG A 296 -6.09 -8.66 -1.73
C ARG A 296 -7.08 -8.14 -0.71
N SER A 297 -7.15 -6.80 -0.54
CA SER A 297 -8.27 -6.18 0.14
C SER A 297 -9.53 -6.32 -0.72
N ASP A 298 -10.28 -7.37 -0.52
CA ASP A 298 -11.51 -7.56 -1.25
C ASP A 298 -12.61 -6.68 -0.63
N VAL A 299 -13.23 -5.89 -1.50
CA VAL A 299 -14.49 -5.22 -1.18
C VAL A 299 -15.60 -6.18 -1.55
N SER A 300 -16.45 -6.51 -0.59
CA SER A 300 -17.66 -7.24 -0.89
C SER A 300 -18.48 -6.47 -1.92
N SER A 301 -18.92 -7.16 -2.96
CA SER A 301 -19.82 -6.58 -3.96
C SER A 301 -20.98 -5.87 -3.25
N PRO A 302 -21.37 -4.66 -3.70
CA PRO A 302 -22.51 -4.00 -3.11
C PRO A 302 -23.73 -4.90 -3.28
N VAL A 303 -24.39 -5.22 -2.17
CA VAL A 303 -25.72 -5.84 -2.23
C VAL A 303 -26.64 -4.79 -2.82
N ILE A 304 -26.90 -4.87 -4.10
CA ILE A 304 -27.94 -4.07 -4.73
C ILE A 304 -29.26 -4.61 -4.21
N THR A 305 -29.77 -4.03 -3.16
CA THR A 305 -31.17 -4.27 -2.74
C THR A 305 -32.03 -3.53 -3.75
N THR A 306 -32.31 -4.19 -4.87
CA THR A 306 -33.40 -3.78 -5.76
C THR A 306 -34.68 -4.03 -4.98
N THR A 307 -35.26 -2.99 -4.43
CA THR A 307 -36.65 -3.00 -4.01
C THR A 307 -37.47 -3.05 -5.28
N THR A 308 -37.69 -4.24 -5.79
CA THR A 308 -38.66 -4.48 -6.85
C THR A 308 -40.03 -4.36 -6.23
N THR A 309 -40.71 -3.28 -6.50
CA THR A 309 -42.17 -3.20 -6.32
C THR A 309 -42.77 -4.25 -7.25
N THR A 310 -43.30 -5.28 -6.64
CA THR A 310 -43.78 -6.48 -7.31
C THR A 310 -45.00 -6.17 -8.12
N SER A 311 -44.89 -6.30 -9.43
CA SER A 311 -46.00 -6.74 -10.28
C SER A 311 -45.52 -8.05 -10.95
N GLY A 312 -46.11 -9.13 -10.52
CA GLY A 312 -45.84 -10.51 -10.74
C GLY A 312 -45.06 -10.96 -11.98
N SER A 313 -44.03 -11.75 -11.73
CA SER A 313 -43.65 -12.95 -12.47
C SER A 313 -42.45 -13.58 -11.78
N GLU A 314 -42.61 -14.79 -11.30
CA GLU A 314 -41.56 -15.64 -10.71
C GLU A 314 -40.44 -15.90 -11.74
N ILE A 315 -39.20 -15.57 -11.39
CA ILE A 315 -38.03 -16.13 -12.05
C ILE A 315 -37.22 -16.86 -10.98
N SER A 316 -37.25 -18.17 -11.05
CA SER A 316 -36.42 -19.09 -10.26
C SER A 316 -34.94 -18.88 -10.61
N TYR A 317 -34.15 -18.41 -9.68
CA TYR A 317 -32.68 -18.46 -9.76
C TYR A 317 -32.19 -19.81 -9.23
N VAL A 318 -31.59 -20.59 -10.11
CA VAL A 318 -30.83 -21.76 -9.72
C VAL A 318 -29.45 -21.32 -9.23
N GLN A 319 -29.18 -21.60 -7.97
CA GLN A 319 -27.88 -21.40 -7.35
C GLN A 319 -26.89 -22.43 -7.92
N PRO A 320 -25.70 -22.06 -8.40
CA PRO A 320 -24.71 -23.06 -8.77
C PRO A 320 -24.09 -23.67 -7.51
N SER A 321 -24.35 -24.95 -7.33
CA SER A 321 -23.71 -25.79 -6.33
C SER A 321 -22.22 -25.97 -6.68
N SER A 322 -21.36 -25.66 -5.69
CA SER A 322 -19.93 -25.97 -5.74
C SER A 322 -19.73 -27.49 -5.67
N THR A 323 -19.40 -28.09 -6.81
CA THR A 323 -18.96 -29.49 -6.88
C THR A 323 -17.45 -29.52 -6.75
N SER A 324 -16.95 -29.99 -5.60
CA SER A 324 -15.55 -30.36 -5.41
C SER A 324 -15.30 -31.68 -6.13
N THR A 325 -14.60 -31.65 -7.26
CA THR A 325 -14.12 -32.83 -7.93
C THR A 325 -12.73 -33.19 -7.49
N THR A 326 -12.61 -34.18 -6.64
CA THR A 326 -11.37 -34.87 -6.34
C THR A 326 -11.03 -35.74 -7.55
N THR A 327 -10.00 -35.39 -8.30
CA THR A 327 -9.50 -36.23 -9.39
C THR A 327 -8.18 -36.84 -8.93
N THR A 328 -8.24 -38.07 -8.51
CA THR A 328 -7.12 -39.03 -8.51
C THR A 328 -6.84 -39.43 -9.95
N GLY A 329 -5.71 -39.06 -10.48
CA GLY A 329 -5.30 -39.42 -11.85
C GLY A 329 -3.83 -39.78 -11.89
N SER A 330 -3.68 -41.04 -12.17
CA SER A 330 -2.48 -41.88 -12.37
C SER A 330 -1.45 -41.30 -13.33
N SER A 331 -0.21 -41.56 -12.99
CA SER A 331 1.02 -41.33 -13.75
C SER A 331 1.05 -42.00 -15.11
N SER A 332 1.45 -41.29 -16.16
CA SER A 332 2.16 -41.86 -17.29
C SER A 332 3.35 -40.99 -17.71
N VAL A 333 4.49 -41.59 -17.59
CA VAL A 333 5.81 -41.05 -17.98
C VAL A 333 5.87 -41.12 -19.52
N SER A 334 6.11 -39.98 -20.18
CA SER A 334 6.50 -39.89 -21.57
C SER A 334 7.84 -39.15 -21.67
N SER A 335 8.87 -39.90 -22.01
CA SER A 335 10.21 -39.43 -22.30
C SER A 335 10.25 -38.70 -23.64
N SER A 336 10.73 -37.46 -23.67
CA SER A 336 11.09 -36.76 -24.90
C SER A 336 12.64 -36.72 -25.05
N PRO A 337 13.15 -36.85 -26.27
CA PRO A 337 14.58 -36.97 -26.53
C PRO A 337 15.29 -35.60 -26.52
N SER A 338 16.54 -35.62 -26.04
CA SER A 338 17.49 -34.49 -26.05
C SER A 338 17.84 -34.02 -27.46
N PRO A 339 18.01 -32.73 -27.71
CA PRO A 339 18.62 -32.22 -28.94
C PRO A 339 20.15 -32.32 -28.89
N SER A 340 20.70 -32.73 -30.01
CA SER A 340 22.15 -32.85 -30.31
C SER A 340 22.88 -31.50 -30.30
N PRO A 341 24.18 -31.46 -29.98
CA PRO A 341 24.96 -30.25 -29.99
C PRO A 341 25.35 -29.82 -31.38
N SER A 342 25.28 -28.52 -31.65
CA SER A 342 25.77 -27.87 -32.86
C SER A 342 27.31 -27.75 -32.85
N PRO A 343 27.99 -27.82 -34.01
CA PRO A 343 29.45 -27.78 -34.12
C PRO A 343 29.99 -26.36 -33.99
N SER A 344 31.19 -26.28 -33.38
CA SER A 344 32.02 -25.08 -33.29
C SER A 344 32.58 -24.65 -34.65
N PRO A 345 32.72 -23.38 -34.96
CA PRO A 345 33.54 -22.93 -36.08
C PRO A 345 35.00 -22.82 -35.66
N SER A 346 35.82 -23.41 -36.50
CA SER A 346 37.27 -23.38 -36.49
C SER A 346 37.86 -22.01 -36.78
N GLY A 347 39.03 -21.79 -36.23
CA GLY A 347 39.78 -20.55 -36.24
C GLY A 347 40.29 -20.07 -37.58
N GLY A 348 40.64 -18.83 -37.60
CA GLY A 348 41.42 -18.16 -38.63
C GLY A 348 42.29 -17.09 -37.99
N SER A 349 43.58 -17.35 -38.03
CA SER A 349 44.67 -16.47 -37.57
C SER A 349 45.05 -15.45 -38.63
N SER A 350 45.51 -14.30 -38.19
CA SER A 350 46.60 -13.41 -38.72
C SER A 350 46.22 -11.97 -38.42
N GLY A 351 47.00 -11.10 -37.81
CA GLY A 351 48.38 -10.84 -37.95
C GLY A 351 48.59 -9.35 -38.17
N GLY A 352 49.49 -8.72 -37.38
CA GLY A 352 50.09 -7.42 -37.71
C GLY A 352 49.38 -6.20 -37.05
N GLY A 353 50.01 -5.45 -36.15
CA GLY A 353 51.20 -4.74 -36.26
C GLY A 353 51.00 -3.25 -36.00
N GLY A 354 51.76 -2.67 -35.08
CA GLY A 354 52.19 -1.27 -35.05
C GLY A 354 51.20 -0.24 -34.52
N GLY A 355 51.45 0.58 -33.50
CA GLY A 355 52.55 1.30 -33.10
C GLY A 355 52.20 2.73 -32.72
N TYR A 356 52.74 3.23 -31.62
CA TYR A 356 52.99 4.65 -31.26
C TYR A 356 51.81 5.62 -31.18
N GLY A 357 51.62 6.37 -30.10
CA GLY A 357 52.38 7.39 -29.47
C GLY A 357 51.47 8.42 -28.88
N GLY A 358 51.68 8.81 -27.66
CA GLY A 358 52.08 10.09 -27.17
C GLY A 358 51.00 11.16 -26.94
N GLY A 359 50.88 11.57 -25.72
CA GLY A 359 51.08 12.96 -25.38
C GLY A 359 49.87 13.81 -25.07
N TYR A 360 49.95 14.32 -23.90
CA TYR A 360 49.31 15.45 -23.20
C TYR A 360 47.98 15.18 -22.51
#